data_8a7e5cfd96be359204e35b9e0cff3db8
#
_entry.id   8a7e5cfd96be359204e35b9e0cff3db8
#
_cell.length_a   1.000
_cell.length_b   1.000
_cell.length_c   1.000
_cell.angle_alpha   90.00
_cell.angle_beta   90.00
_cell.angle_gamma   90.00
#
_symmetry.space_group_name_H-M   'P 1'
#
loop_
_entity.id
_entity.type
_entity.pdbx_description
1 polymer ?
#
loop_
_entity_poly.entity_id
_entity_poly.type
_entity_poly.pdbx_seq_one_letter_code
_entity_poly.pdbx_strand_id
1 'polypeptide(L)'
;MFLPSLALAKQVEMKVYDYKLTRVLDGDTVGFEAKFLPDPLKKELLIRVYGVDTPEKGGRAQCPQENTKGLAATEFTKKTIANGKKIQIAIATWDKFGGRVLGDVLIDGKSLRVALIQNGYAREYYGLAKESWCN
;
A
#
# COMPACT_ATOMS: atom_id res chain seq x y z
N MET A 1 17.57 -22.96 -11.64
CA MET A 1 17.54 -21.82 -10.76
C MET A 1 16.54 -21.98 -9.63
N PHE A 2 16.87 -21.57 -8.47
CA PHE A 2 16.01 -21.71 -7.31
C PHE A 2 15.57 -20.34 -6.80
N LEU A 3 14.43 -20.30 -6.12
CA LEU A 3 13.98 -19.09 -5.47
C LEU A 3 14.80 -18.83 -4.22
N PRO A 4 15.20 -17.59 -3.98
CA PRO A 4 15.79 -17.25 -2.70
C PRO A 4 14.84 -17.58 -1.56
N SER A 5 15.36 -18.17 -0.50
CA SER A 5 14.54 -18.44 0.68
C SER A 5 13.87 -17.17 1.23
N LEU A 6 14.54 -16.03 1.03
CA LEU A 6 14.00 -14.73 1.43
C LEU A 6 12.67 -14.44 0.73
N ALA A 7 12.56 -14.72 -0.58
CA ALA A 7 11.33 -14.50 -1.32
C ALA A 7 10.19 -15.38 -0.77
N LEU A 8 10.48 -16.61 -0.44
CA LEU A 8 9.49 -17.52 0.14
C LEU A 8 9.08 -17.09 1.54
N ALA A 9 10.04 -16.65 2.36
CA ALA A 9 9.77 -16.23 3.73
C ALA A 9 8.89 -14.97 3.80
N LYS A 10 8.81 -14.20 2.70
CA LYS A 10 8.04 -12.96 2.66
C LYS A 10 6.69 -13.09 2.00
N GLN A 11 6.34 -14.30 1.59
CA GLN A 11 5.00 -14.55 1.08
C GLN A 11 4.01 -14.53 2.24
N VAL A 12 2.93 -13.81 2.05
CA VAL A 12 1.88 -13.65 3.05
C VAL A 12 0.57 -14.06 2.42
N GLU A 13 -0.17 -14.93 3.10
CA GLU A 13 -1.49 -15.33 2.65
C GLU A 13 -2.45 -14.16 2.80
N MET A 14 -3.21 -13.87 1.75
CA MET A 14 -4.18 -12.79 1.75
C MET A 14 -5.51 -13.28 1.20
N LYS A 15 -6.59 -12.78 1.79
CA LYS A 15 -7.94 -13.02 1.27
C LYS A 15 -8.39 -11.80 0.48
N VAL A 16 -9.05 -12.05 -0.65
CA VAL A 16 -9.45 -11.02 -1.59
C VAL A 16 -10.93 -10.71 -1.43
N TYR A 17 -11.24 -9.41 -1.39
CA TYR A 17 -12.61 -8.92 -1.22
C TYR A 17 -12.92 -7.83 -2.25
N ASP A 18 -14.19 -7.70 -2.59
CA ASP A 18 -14.66 -6.68 -3.52
C ASP A 18 -15.10 -5.40 -2.80
N TYR A 19 -14.38 -4.98 -1.78
CA TYR A 19 -14.70 -3.77 -1.05
C TYR A 19 -14.34 -2.54 -1.90
N LYS A 20 -15.19 -1.54 -1.83
CA LYS A 20 -15.04 -0.32 -2.61
C LYS A 20 -13.98 0.59 -1.99
N LEU A 21 -13.08 1.10 -2.82
CA LEU A 21 -12.10 2.09 -2.35
C LEU A 21 -12.76 3.42 -2.09
N THR A 22 -12.30 4.12 -1.08
CA THR A 22 -12.83 5.44 -0.71
C THR A 22 -11.89 6.57 -1.13
N ARG A 23 -10.59 6.40 -0.92
CA ARG A 23 -9.62 7.46 -1.22
C ARG A 23 -8.19 6.91 -1.19
N VAL A 24 -7.29 7.65 -1.80
CA VAL A 24 -5.85 7.37 -1.74
C VAL A 24 -5.21 8.38 -0.80
N LEU A 25 -4.53 7.91 0.23
CA LEU A 25 -3.83 8.78 1.18
C LEU A 25 -2.39 9.01 0.76
N ASP A 26 -1.68 7.92 0.51
CA ASP A 26 -0.27 7.90 0.11
C ASP A 26 -0.09 6.87 -0.99
N GLY A 27 1.11 6.78 -1.53
CA GLY A 27 1.39 5.75 -2.55
C GLY A 27 1.11 4.34 -2.06
N ASP A 28 1.30 4.08 -0.77
CA ASP A 28 1.16 2.75 -0.17
C ASP A 28 -0.05 2.63 0.77
N THR A 29 -0.93 3.62 0.84
CA THR A 29 -2.06 3.59 1.78
C THR A 29 -3.33 4.11 1.12
N VAL A 30 -4.37 3.28 1.15
CA VAL A 30 -5.69 3.65 0.62
C VAL A 30 -6.76 3.33 1.66
N GLY A 31 -7.92 3.99 1.51
CA GLY A 31 -9.10 3.69 2.31
C GLY A 31 -10.08 2.81 1.56
N PHE A 32 -10.84 2.01 2.28
CA PHE A 32 -11.92 1.23 1.69
C PHE A 32 -13.14 1.21 2.58
N GLU A 33 -14.32 1.01 1.95
CA GLU A 33 -15.58 0.95 2.70
C GLU A 33 -15.61 -0.28 3.58
N ALA A 34 -15.98 -0.05 4.84
CA ALA A 34 -16.08 -1.10 5.84
C ALA A 34 -17.47 -1.05 6.46
N LYS A 35 -18.48 -1.35 5.65
CA LYS A 35 -19.90 -1.28 6.07
C LYS A 35 -20.21 -2.26 7.20
N PHE A 36 -19.39 -3.28 7.37
CA PHE A 36 -19.51 -4.27 8.42
C PHE A 36 -19.16 -3.73 9.81
N LEU A 37 -18.58 -2.55 9.92
CA LEU A 37 -18.29 -1.95 11.22
C LEU A 37 -19.59 -1.44 11.85
N PRO A 38 -19.78 -1.67 13.17
CA PRO A 38 -20.99 -1.24 13.83
C PRO A 38 -21.05 0.25 14.06
N ASP A 39 -22.27 0.80 14.16
CA ASP A 39 -22.47 2.16 14.57
C ASP A 39 -21.98 2.31 16.03
N PRO A 40 -21.44 3.47 16.42
CA PRO A 40 -21.26 4.71 15.62
C PRO A 40 -19.89 4.80 14.94
N LEU A 41 -19.22 3.71 14.69
CA LEU A 41 -17.90 3.72 14.09
C LEU A 41 -17.96 4.23 12.65
N LYS A 42 -16.90 4.92 12.22
CA LYS A 42 -16.73 5.32 10.84
C LYS A 42 -16.62 4.07 9.97
N LYS A 43 -17.34 4.06 8.84
CA LYS A 43 -17.42 2.90 7.96
C LYS A 43 -16.28 2.89 6.94
N GLU A 44 -15.07 3.16 7.40
CA GLU A 44 -13.88 3.15 6.56
C GLU A 44 -12.73 2.52 7.33
N LEU A 45 -11.97 1.65 6.65
CA LEU A 45 -10.69 1.18 7.15
C LEU A 45 -9.60 1.58 6.16
N LEU A 46 -8.39 1.75 6.67
CA LEU A 46 -7.23 2.00 5.84
C LEU A 46 -6.48 0.69 5.61
N ILE A 47 -5.94 0.54 4.41
CA ILE A 47 -5.05 -0.56 4.09
C ILE A 47 -3.69 -0.01 3.67
N ARG A 48 -2.64 -0.54 4.27
CA ARG A 48 -1.26 -0.26 3.89
C ARG A 48 -0.74 -1.44 3.08
N VAL A 49 -0.14 -1.13 1.94
CA VAL A 49 0.44 -2.17 1.09
C VAL A 49 1.60 -2.84 1.82
N TYR A 50 1.52 -4.14 1.97
CA TYR A 50 2.52 -4.94 2.66
C TYR A 50 3.82 -5.01 1.88
N GLY A 51 4.92 -4.97 2.63
CA GLY A 51 6.24 -5.24 2.07
C GLY A 51 6.84 -4.12 1.25
N VAL A 52 6.35 -2.89 1.40
CA VAL A 52 6.90 -1.74 0.68
C VAL A 52 7.18 -0.58 1.61
N ASP A 53 8.12 0.25 1.19
CA ASP A 53 8.35 1.57 1.75
C ASP A 53 8.27 2.56 0.58
N THR A 54 7.36 3.51 0.67
CA THR A 54 7.26 4.63 -0.28
C THR A 54 7.81 5.89 0.39
N PRO A 55 8.31 6.85 -0.40
CA PRO A 55 8.75 8.13 0.19
C PRO A 55 7.58 8.86 0.83
N GLU A 56 7.85 9.53 1.92
CA GLU A 56 6.87 10.33 2.63
C GLU A 56 6.63 11.65 1.91
N LYS A 57 5.48 12.26 2.17
CA LYS A 57 5.13 13.57 1.64
C LYS A 57 4.70 14.49 2.77
N GLY A 58 4.71 15.79 2.50
CA GLY A 58 4.31 16.79 3.48
C GLY A 58 5.23 16.83 4.68
N GLY A 59 4.68 17.03 5.84
CA GLY A 59 5.45 17.21 7.07
C GLY A 59 6.25 15.99 7.51
N ARG A 60 5.98 14.82 6.96
CA ARG A 60 6.74 13.60 7.30
C ARG A 60 7.94 13.37 6.40
N ALA A 61 8.05 14.11 5.29
CA ALA A 61 9.21 14.03 4.42
C ALA A 61 10.43 14.65 5.13
N GLN A 62 11.57 13.96 5.02
CA GLN A 62 12.80 14.41 5.69
C GLN A 62 13.57 15.44 4.87
N CYS A 63 13.19 15.65 3.64
CA CYS A 63 13.83 16.58 2.72
C CYS A 63 12.90 16.90 1.56
N PRO A 64 13.15 18.01 0.81
CA PRO A 64 12.32 18.35 -0.33
C PRO A 64 12.28 17.27 -1.42
N GLN A 65 13.39 16.56 -1.62
CA GLN A 65 13.45 15.46 -2.59
C GLN A 65 12.51 14.33 -2.21
N GLU A 66 12.46 13.96 -0.93
CA GLU A 66 11.54 12.94 -0.46
C GLU A 66 10.09 13.38 -0.66
N ASN A 67 9.77 14.63 -0.33
CA ASN A 67 8.42 15.15 -0.53
C ASN A 67 7.99 15.04 -1.99
N THR A 68 8.86 15.43 -2.93
CA THR A 68 8.57 15.33 -4.35
C THR A 68 8.31 13.89 -4.77
N LYS A 69 9.15 12.96 -4.31
CA LYS A 69 8.99 11.53 -4.59
C LYS A 69 7.72 10.96 -3.97
N GLY A 70 7.38 11.42 -2.77
CA GLY A 70 6.16 10.98 -2.08
C GLY A 70 4.90 11.44 -2.79
N LEU A 71 4.89 12.67 -3.28
CA LEU A 71 3.79 13.19 -4.08
C LEU A 71 3.65 12.40 -5.38
N ALA A 72 4.78 12.08 -6.02
CA ALA A 72 4.78 11.29 -7.25
C ALA A 72 4.25 9.88 -7.02
N ALA A 73 4.64 9.23 -5.93
CA ALA A 73 4.15 7.89 -5.59
C ALA A 73 2.64 7.92 -5.35
N THR A 74 2.14 8.91 -4.63
CA THR A 74 0.71 9.08 -4.39
C THR A 74 -0.04 9.25 -5.71
N GLU A 75 0.47 10.08 -6.60
CA GLU A 75 -0.15 10.32 -7.90
C GLU A 75 -0.14 9.06 -8.77
N PHE A 76 0.95 8.31 -8.74
CA PHE A 76 1.02 7.03 -9.43
C PHE A 76 -0.08 6.07 -8.98
N THR A 77 -0.27 5.94 -7.67
CA THR A 77 -1.31 5.07 -7.12
C THR A 77 -2.70 5.54 -7.52
N LYS A 78 -2.95 6.85 -7.43
CA LYS A 78 -4.23 7.42 -7.86
C LYS A 78 -4.53 7.10 -9.32
N LYS A 79 -3.57 7.30 -10.20
CA LYS A 79 -3.75 7.07 -11.63
C LYS A 79 -3.92 5.59 -11.95
N THR A 80 -3.13 4.74 -11.29
CA THR A 80 -3.21 3.30 -11.50
C THR A 80 -4.59 2.78 -11.14
N ILE A 81 -5.14 3.22 -10.02
CA ILE A 81 -6.47 2.84 -9.58
C ILE A 81 -7.54 3.40 -10.53
N ALA A 82 -7.42 4.68 -10.90
CA ALA A 82 -8.40 5.33 -11.77
C ALA A 82 -8.49 4.69 -13.14
N ASN A 83 -7.39 4.14 -13.65
CA ASN A 83 -7.34 3.49 -14.94
C ASN A 83 -7.75 2.01 -14.89
N GLY A 84 -7.94 1.47 -13.69
CA GLY A 84 -8.36 0.09 -13.52
C GLY A 84 -9.87 -0.06 -13.67
N LYS A 85 -10.31 -1.23 -14.10
CA LYS A 85 -11.73 -1.54 -14.23
C LYS A 85 -12.26 -2.27 -13.02
N LYS A 86 -11.47 -3.19 -12.46
CA LYS A 86 -11.86 -3.97 -11.30
C LYS A 86 -10.83 -3.77 -10.21
N ILE A 87 -11.27 -3.21 -9.08
CA ILE A 87 -10.41 -2.96 -7.93
C ILE A 87 -10.83 -3.88 -6.79
N GLN A 88 -9.90 -4.61 -6.23
CA GLN A 88 -10.14 -5.50 -5.10
C GLN A 88 -9.13 -5.24 -4.00
N ILE A 89 -9.50 -5.59 -2.78
CA ILE A 89 -8.64 -5.47 -1.60
C ILE A 89 -8.21 -6.86 -1.18
N ALA A 90 -6.91 -7.06 -1.02
CA ALA A 90 -6.37 -8.30 -0.48
C ALA A 90 -5.90 -8.02 0.95
N ILE A 91 -6.47 -8.72 1.92
CA ILE A 91 -6.21 -8.48 3.34
C ILE A 91 -5.40 -9.61 3.94
N ALA A 92 -4.29 -9.28 4.59
CA ALA A 92 -3.46 -10.24 5.31
C ALA A 92 -3.79 -10.22 6.80
N THR A 93 -3.61 -9.09 7.46
CA THR A 93 -3.78 -8.98 8.91
C THR A 93 -3.90 -7.51 9.30
N TRP A 94 -4.10 -7.26 10.60
CA TRP A 94 -4.00 -5.91 11.14
C TRP A 94 -2.55 -5.43 11.11
N ASP A 95 -2.38 -4.13 10.89
CA ASP A 95 -1.10 -3.47 11.12
C ASP A 95 -0.81 -3.48 12.62
N LYS A 96 0.48 -3.52 12.97
CA LYS A 96 0.91 -3.61 14.37
C LYS A 96 0.46 -2.43 15.23
N PHE A 97 0.15 -1.30 14.62
CA PHE A 97 -0.32 -0.13 15.34
C PHE A 97 -1.85 -0.10 15.51
N GLY A 98 -2.57 -1.05 14.93
CA GLY A 98 -4.02 -1.05 14.93
C GLY A 98 -4.62 0.02 14.02
N GLY A 99 -5.93 -0.05 13.82
CA GLY A 99 -6.66 0.97 13.05
C GLY A 99 -6.49 0.90 11.55
N ARG A 100 -5.60 0.08 11.04
CA ARG A 100 -5.47 -0.18 9.61
C ARG A 100 -5.02 -1.60 9.38
N VAL A 101 -5.24 -2.11 8.19
CA VAL A 101 -4.86 -3.48 7.82
C VAL A 101 -3.65 -3.46 6.90
N LEU A 102 -2.94 -4.58 6.88
CA LEU A 102 -1.86 -4.84 5.93
C LEU A 102 -2.39 -5.74 4.82
N GLY A 103 -2.01 -5.45 3.60
CA GLY A 103 -2.43 -6.27 2.47
C GLY A 103 -1.94 -5.69 1.16
N ASP A 104 -2.79 -5.79 0.15
CA ASP A 104 -2.48 -5.28 -1.18
C ASP A 104 -3.76 -4.78 -1.85
N VAL A 105 -3.60 -4.05 -2.91
CA VAL A 105 -4.69 -3.64 -3.78
C VAL A 105 -4.49 -4.32 -5.12
N LEU A 106 -5.53 -4.99 -5.60
CA LEU A 106 -5.49 -5.65 -6.89
C LEU A 106 -6.26 -4.82 -7.90
N ILE A 107 -5.59 -4.41 -8.96
CA ILE A 107 -6.14 -3.60 -10.03
C ILE A 107 -6.17 -4.48 -11.27
N ASP A 108 -7.35 -4.90 -11.68
CA ASP A 108 -7.54 -5.86 -12.77
C ASP A 108 -6.71 -7.13 -12.55
N GLY A 109 -6.67 -7.59 -11.29
CA GLY A 109 -5.92 -8.78 -10.89
C GLY A 109 -4.44 -8.58 -10.67
N LYS A 110 -3.93 -7.36 -10.85
CA LYS A 110 -2.49 -7.06 -10.72
C LYS A 110 -2.21 -6.35 -9.40
N SER A 111 -1.11 -6.73 -8.78
CA SER A 111 -0.70 -6.21 -7.47
C SER A 111 -0.20 -4.77 -7.55
N LEU A 112 -0.76 -3.90 -6.73
CA LEU A 112 -0.24 -2.53 -6.56
C LEU A 112 1.17 -2.56 -5.97
N ARG A 113 1.44 -3.47 -5.05
CA ARG A 113 2.77 -3.64 -4.49
C ARG A 113 3.82 -3.83 -5.59
N VAL A 114 3.54 -4.77 -6.48
CA VAL A 114 4.45 -5.08 -7.59
C VAL A 114 4.61 -3.86 -8.51
N ALA A 115 3.50 -3.19 -8.83
CA ALA A 115 3.54 -2.01 -9.69
C ALA A 115 4.38 -0.89 -9.10
N LEU A 116 4.24 -0.63 -7.80
CA LEU A 116 5.02 0.41 -7.11
C LEU A 116 6.51 0.11 -7.18
N ILE A 117 6.89 -1.13 -6.88
CA ILE A 117 8.30 -1.54 -6.89
C ILE A 117 8.88 -1.50 -8.30
N GLN A 118 8.17 -2.07 -9.27
CA GLN A 118 8.66 -2.14 -10.65
C GLN A 118 8.82 -0.77 -11.29
N ASN A 119 8.02 0.20 -10.89
CA ASN A 119 8.08 1.54 -11.44
C ASN A 119 8.93 2.50 -10.60
N GLY A 120 9.61 1.99 -9.59
CA GLY A 120 10.57 2.77 -8.81
C GLY A 120 9.96 3.69 -7.76
N TYR A 121 8.66 3.54 -7.46
CA TYR A 121 7.97 4.37 -6.46
C TYR A 121 8.05 3.79 -5.07
N ALA A 122 8.52 2.57 -4.92
CA ALA A 122 8.66 1.93 -3.62
C ALA A 122 9.86 0.99 -3.62
N ARG A 123 10.35 0.70 -2.42
CA ARG A 123 11.37 -0.32 -2.17
C ARG A 123 10.74 -1.44 -1.38
N GLU A 124 11.27 -2.64 -1.49
CA GLU A 124 10.86 -3.72 -0.60
C GLU A 124 11.25 -3.37 0.83
N TYR A 125 10.33 -3.63 1.75
CA TYR A 125 10.55 -3.30 3.16
C TYR A 125 9.75 -4.25 4.05
N TYR A 126 10.44 -4.87 4.99
CA TYR A 126 9.83 -5.88 5.85
C TYR A 126 10.15 -5.64 7.33
N GLY A 127 10.23 -4.36 7.73
CA GLY A 127 10.37 -3.98 9.13
C GLY A 127 11.80 -3.73 9.60
N LEU A 128 12.77 -3.81 8.70
CA LEU A 128 14.15 -3.44 9.00
C LEU A 128 14.32 -1.92 8.89
N ALA A 129 15.54 -1.43 9.10
CA ALA A 129 15.82 -0.01 8.98
C ALA A 129 15.52 0.49 7.58
N LYS A 130 14.82 1.60 7.47
CA LYS A 130 14.48 2.20 6.18
C LYS A 130 15.68 2.95 5.61
N GLU A 131 15.87 2.84 4.30
CA GLU A 131 16.83 3.66 3.59
C GLU A 131 16.27 5.04 3.30
N SER A 132 17.15 6.04 3.28
CA SER A 132 16.75 7.42 2.98
C SER A 132 16.24 7.56 1.55
N TRP A 133 15.24 8.42 1.37
CA TRP A 133 14.76 8.87 0.06
C TRP A 133 15.33 10.23 -0.33
N CYS A 134 16.30 10.73 0.43
CA CYS A 134 16.83 12.09 0.26
C CYS A 134 18.05 12.19 -0.67
N ASN A 135 18.47 11.10 -1.26
CA ASN A 135 19.63 11.10 -2.15
C ASN A 135 19.23 11.08 -3.60
#